data_dd5ce33d45f4aa02e0d632fe5c13039e
#
_entry.id   dd5ce33d45f4aa02e0d632fe5c13039e
#
_cell.length_a   1.000
_cell.length_b   1.000
_cell.length_c   1.000
_cell.angle_alpha   90.00
_cell.angle_beta   90.00
_cell.angle_gamma   90.00
#
_symmetry.space_group_name_H-M   'P 1'
#
loop_
_entity.id
_entity.type
_entity.pdbx_description
1 polymer ?
#
loop_
_entity_poly.entity_id
_entity_poly.type
_entity_poly.pdbx_seq_one_letter_code
_entity_poly.pdbx_strand_id
1 'polypeptide(L)'
;MNVHHLELFYYVAKHQGISAAVRHIPYGIQQPAVSGQMSALESNLGIRLFERTPFRLTAPGRKLFGQIEPFFAGLDGLEAQLRDADRPELRLGASELVLRLHIPTVTQRLRSRYPKLQLSLTPGYQIQFETWLREGVIDLAIVPLEAKTQGRQSQLRLVRVPLVLLVPKKSPWKRAADLWKQKKLSLPLIALPPDSSVTRSFFRDLRRLGVTWSQTKEAASMEMVTSYVATGEGLGVNLAIADAIADPGIRALPLDGFAPMEIGLRWTGELTPLLRDTILELQRYARETWPEWAIDEPLPEPKKPGRRKA
;
A
#
# COMPACT_ATOMS: atom_id res chain seq x y z
N MET A 1 -0.95 -10.36 33.33
CA MET A 1 -1.94 -9.75 32.40
C MET A 1 -2.75 -10.89 31.80
N ASN A 2 -4.09 -10.81 31.86
CA ASN A 2 -5.00 -11.86 31.39
C ASN A 2 -5.69 -11.36 30.10
N VAL A 3 -5.81 -12.25 29.09
CA VAL A 3 -6.45 -11.91 27.81
C VAL A 3 -7.90 -11.45 27.99
N HIS A 4 -8.64 -12.09 28.90
CA HIS A 4 -10.00 -11.68 29.21
C HIS A 4 -10.10 -10.25 29.79
N HIS A 5 -9.13 -9.81 30.61
CA HIS A 5 -9.08 -8.43 31.06
C HIS A 5 -8.81 -7.44 29.90
N LEU A 6 -7.97 -7.85 28.93
CA LEU A 6 -7.71 -7.04 27.74
C LEU A 6 -8.94 -6.94 26.84
N GLU A 7 -9.68 -8.03 26.68
CA GLU A 7 -10.95 -8.06 25.95
C GLU A 7 -11.98 -7.11 26.58
N LEU A 8 -12.19 -7.21 27.90
CA LEU A 8 -13.09 -6.29 28.59
C LEU A 8 -12.65 -4.84 28.46
N PHE A 9 -11.34 -4.57 28.56
CA PHE A 9 -10.80 -3.23 28.37
C PHE A 9 -11.01 -2.72 26.94
N TYR A 10 -10.87 -3.60 25.91
CA TYR A 10 -11.19 -3.26 24.54
C TYR A 10 -12.62 -2.76 24.38
N TYR A 11 -13.61 -3.49 24.93
CA TYR A 11 -15.01 -3.06 24.89
C TYR A 11 -15.24 -1.75 25.67
N VAL A 12 -14.65 -1.60 26.84
CA VAL A 12 -14.77 -0.38 27.66
C VAL A 12 -14.19 0.84 26.95
N ALA A 13 -13.04 0.68 26.30
CA ALA A 13 -12.39 1.75 25.55
C ALA A 13 -13.18 2.10 24.26
N LYS A 14 -13.59 1.09 23.49
CA LYS A 14 -14.34 1.21 22.23
C LYS A 14 -15.69 1.92 22.45
N HIS A 15 -16.40 1.56 23.50
CA HIS A 15 -17.73 2.11 23.79
C HIS A 15 -17.72 3.25 24.82
N GLN A 16 -16.53 3.77 25.15
CA GLN A 16 -16.33 4.94 26.00
C GLN A 16 -17.02 4.84 27.37
N GLY A 17 -16.98 3.65 27.99
CA GLY A 17 -17.50 3.46 29.35
C GLY A 17 -17.95 2.05 29.67
N ILE A 18 -17.93 1.71 30.98
CA ILE A 18 -18.25 0.35 31.43
C ILE A 18 -19.72 0.00 31.17
N SER A 19 -20.65 0.91 31.46
CA SER A 19 -22.09 0.67 31.25
C SER A 19 -22.46 0.51 29.78
N ALA A 20 -21.77 1.22 28.89
CA ALA A 20 -21.96 1.07 27.47
C ALA A 20 -21.33 -0.26 26.96
N ALA A 21 -20.14 -0.60 27.43
CA ALA A 21 -19.45 -1.83 27.09
C ALA A 21 -20.29 -3.09 27.39
N VAL A 22 -20.89 -3.16 28.57
CA VAL A 22 -21.74 -4.30 29.00
C VAL A 22 -22.84 -4.65 27.99
N ARG A 23 -23.39 -3.67 27.28
CA ARG A 23 -24.43 -3.88 26.27
C ARG A 23 -23.91 -4.48 24.95
N HIS A 24 -22.59 -4.44 24.73
CA HIS A 24 -21.96 -4.86 23.48
C HIS A 24 -21.05 -6.09 23.67
N ILE A 25 -20.78 -6.50 24.91
CA ILE A 25 -20.05 -7.73 25.20
C ILE A 25 -20.93 -8.92 24.81
N PRO A 26 -20.46 -9.86 23.96
CA PRO A 26 -21.30 -10.92 23.37
C PRO A 26 -21.78 -12.00 24.35
N TYR A 27 -21.22 -12.02 25.55
CA TYR A 27 -21.62 -12.94 26.63
C TYR A 27 -22.13 -12.13 27.82
N GLY A 28 -23.20 -12.63 28.47
CA GLY A 28 -23.87 -11.93 29.55
C GLY A 28 -22.94 -11.68 30.74
N ILE A 29 -22.48 -10.47 30.90
CA ILE A 29 -21.67 -10.00 32.04
C ILE A 29 -22.29 -8.76 32.64
N GLN A 30 -22.26 -8.64 33.95
CA GLN A 30 -22.83 -7.48 34.65
C GLN A 30 -21.79 -6.38 34.88
N GLN A 31 -22.25 -5.14 34.98
CA GLN A 31 -21.41 -3.96 35.17
C GLN A 31 -20.46 -4.04 36.41
N PRO A 32 -20.89 -4.55 37.58
CA PRO A 32 -19.98 -4.70 38.74
C PRO A 32 -18.80 -5.63 38.45
N ALA A 33 -19.05 -6.73 37.69
CA ALA A 33 -18.00 -7.67 37.32
C ALA A 33 -16.98 -7.02 36.38
N VAL A 34 -17.44 -6.33 35.32
CA VAL A 34 -16.53 -5.59 34.41
C VAL A 34 -15.74 -4.54 35.19
N SER A 35 -16.37 -3.79 36.09
CA SER A 35 -15.69 -2.78 36.94
C SER A 35 -14.60 -3.40 37.79
N GLY A 36 -14.86 -4.56 38.40
CA GLY A 36 -13.88 -5.31 39.21
C GLY A 36 -12.69 -5.78 38.37
N GLN A 37 -12.95 -6.34 37.18
CA GLN A 37 -11.91 -6.80 36.27
C GLN A 37 -11.04 -5.65 35.75
N MET A 38 -11.63 -4.47 35.49
CA MET A 38 -10.86 -3.29 35.08
C MET A 38 -9.96 -2.80 36.24
N SER A 39 -10.47 -2.79 37.44
CA SER A 39 -9.66 -2.42 38.63
C SER A 39 -8.51 -3.42 38.85
N ALA A 40 -8.76 -4.70 38.67
CA ALA A 40 -7.72 -5.73 38.73
C ALA A 40 -6.66 -5.56 37.63
N LEU A 41 -7.06 -5.21 36.42
CA LEU A 41 -6.13 -4.93 35.32
C LEU A 41 -5.23 -3.72 35.64
N GLU A 42 -5.83 -2.61 36.08
CA GLU A 42 -5.10 -1.40 36.45
C GLU A 42 -4.15 -1.65 37.63
N SER A 43 -4.59 -2.41 38.65
CA SER A 43 -3.76 -2.80 39.80
C SER A 43 -2.58 -3.67 39.37
N ASN A 44 -2.80 -4.67 38.51
CA ASN A 44 -1.73 -5.55 37.99
C ASN A 44 -0.69 -4.80 37.16
N LEU A 45 -1.10 -3.72 36.49
CA LEU A 45 -0.21 -2.89 35.70
C LEU A 45 0.43 -1.75 36.50
N GLY A 46 -0.10 -1.45 37.70
CA GLY A 46 0.32 -0.32 38.53
C GLY A 46 0.01 1.05 37.92
N ILE A 47 -0.89 1.12 36.92
CA ILE A 47 -1.22 2.35 36.22
C ILE A 47 -2.73 2.44 35.93
N ARG A 48 -3.26 3.66 35.88
CA ARG A 48 -4.63 3.91 35.43
C ARG A 48 -4.70 3.93 33.94
N LEU A 49 -5.70 3.22 33.35
CA LEU A 49 -5.95 3.14 31.93
C LEU A 49 -7.01 4.13 31.47
N PHE A 50 -7.95 4.50 32.34
CA PHE A 50 -9.01 5.47 32.04
C PHE A 50 -9.53 6.19 33.30
N GLU A 51 -10.10 7.36 33.05
CA GLU A 51 -10.90 8.11 34.03
C GLU A 51 -12.37 7.74 33.88
N ARG A 52 -13.13 7.68 34.97
CA ARG A 52 -14.52 7.20 34.96
C ARG A 52 -15.55 8.29 34.70
N THR A 53 -15.28 9.51 35.16
CA THR A 53 -16.25 10.62 35.10
C THR A 53 -15.54 11.96 34.86
N PRO A 54 -15.61 12.53 33.63
CA PRO A 54 -16.11 11.91 32.41
C PRO A 54 -15.17 10.79 31.94
N PHE A 55 -15.70 9.82 31.18
CA PHE A 55 -14.86 8.74 30.65
C PHE A 55 -13.79 9.30 29.70
N ARG A 56 -12.52 8.99 29.97
CA ARG A 56 -11.37 9.34 29.11
C ARG A 56 -10.27 8.32 29.29
N LEU A 57 -9.71 7.87 28.18
CA LEU A 57 -8.50 7.06 28.21
C LEU A 57 -7.30 7.92 28.64
N THR A 58 -6.49 7.40 29.55
CA THR A 58 -5.18 7.98 29.90
C THR A 58 -4.19 7.78 28.74
N ALA A 59 -3.00 8.38 28.80
CA ALA A 59 -1.95 8.11 27.81
C ALA A 59 -1.55 6.62 27.75
N PRO A 60 -1.34 5.91 28.87
CA PRO A 60 -1.16 4.47 28.88
C PRO A 60 -2.36 3.69 28.31
N GLY A 61 -3.60 4.13 28.65
CA GLY A 61 -4.82 3.50 28.13
C GLY A 61 -4.94 3.61 26.62
N ARG A 62 -4.65 4.76 26.02
CA ARG A 62 -4.61 4.92 24.57
C ARG A 62 -3.56 4.03 23.92
N LYS A 63 -2.37 3.95 24.52
CA LYS A 63 -1.30 3.09 24.01
C LYS A 63 -1.71 1.62 24.05
N LEU A 64 -2.28 1.16 25.16
CA LEU A 64 -2.76 -0.21 25.29
C LEU A 64 -3.89 -0.50 24.29
N PHE A 65 -4.88 0.40 24.19
CA PHE A 65 -6.00 0.24 23.25
C PHE A 65 -5.52 0.12 21.81
N GLY A 66 -4.64 1.01 21.35
CA GLY A 66 -4.09 0.94 19.98
C GLY A 66 -3.31 -0.35 19.66
N GLN A 67 -2.75 -1.03 20.69
CA GLN A 67 -2.07 -2.32 20.49
C GLN A 67 -3.04 -3.51 20.42
N ILE A 68 -4.15 -3.48 21.17
CA ILE A 68 -5.08 -4.60 21.26
C ILE A 68 -6.27 -4.48 20.33
N GLU A 69 -6.64 -3.27 19.90
CA GLU A 69 -7.79 -3.02 19.03
C GLU A 69 -7.72 -3.80 17.71
N PRO A 70 -6.59 -3.86 16.97
CA PRO A 70 -6.52 -4.63 15.72
C PRO A 70 -6.79 -6.13 15.94
N PHE A 71 -6.35 -6.67 17.07
CA PHE A 71 -6.56 -8.07 17.42
C PHE A 71 -8.03 -8.37 17.71
N PHE A 72 -8.66 -7.63 18.61
CA PHE A 72 -10.05 -7.91 19.00
C PHE A 72 -11.05 -7.53 17.91
N ALA A 73 -10.80 -6.43 17.16
CA ALA A 73 -11.61 -6.08 16.00
C ALA A 73 -11.52 -7.14 14.90
N GLY A 74 -10.36 -7.78 14.73
CA GLY A 74 -10.19 -8.92 13.81
C GLY A 74 -10.99 -10.15 14.22
N LEU A 75 -11.11 -10.42 15.53
CA LEU A 75 -11.91 -11.57 16.04
C LEU A 75 -13.41 -11.39 15.79
N ASP A 76 -13.94 -10.18 15.89
CA ASP A 76 -15.37 -9.90 15.63
C ASP A 76 -15.79 -10.30 14.20
N GLY A 77 -14.85 -10.21 13.22
CA GLY A 77 -15.08 -10.64 11.84
C GLY A 77 -14.73 -12.10 11.53
N LEU A 78 -13.95 -12.74 12.39
CA LEU A 78 -13.37 -14.07 12.12
C LEU A 78 -14.44 -15.17 11.99
N GLU A 79 -15.48 -15.14 12.83
CA GLU A 79 -16.56 -16.12 12.79
C GLU A 79 -17.35 -16.00 11.48
N ALA A 80 -17.60 -14.79 11.01
CA ALA A 80 -18.24 -14.55 9.72
C ALA A 80 -17.34 -15.01 8.56
N GLN A 81 -16.03 -14.73 8.65
CA GLN A 81 -15.05 -15.20 7.66
C GLN A 81 -14.94 -16.73 7.62
N LEU A 82 -14.98 -17.39 8.76
CA LEU A 82 -14.94 -18.87 8.83
C LEU A 82 -16.22 -19.51 8.30
N ARG A 83 -17.38 -18.88 8.48
CA ARG A 83 -18.65 -19.32 7.89
C ARG A 83 -18.75 -19.05 6.39
N ASP A 84 -18.05 -18.01 5.89
CA ASP A 84 -17.93 -17.65 4.48
C ASP A 84 -16.66 -18.22 3.82
N ALA A 85 -15.98 -19.18 4.46
CA ALA A 85 -14.72 -19.78 3.99
C ALA A 85 -14.78 -20.36 2.56
N ASP A 86 -15.99 -20.59 2.02
CA ASP A 86 -16.22 -20.99 0.63
C ASP A 86 -16.25 -19.81 -0.36
N ARG A 87 -16.16 -18.56 0.11
CA ARG A 87 -16.15 -17.41 -0.80
C ARG A 87 -14.72 -17.03 -1.15
N PRO A 88 -14.39 -16.96 -2.44
CA PRO A 88 -13.07 -16.52 -2.87
C PRO A 88 -12.87 -15.04 -2.47
N GLU A 89 -11.88 -14.76 -1.64
CA GLU A 89 -11.48 -13.42 -1.23
C GLU A 89 -10.13 -13.08 -1.83
N LEU A 90 -9.99 -11.86 -2.38
CA LEU A 90 -8.74 -11.28 -2.86
C LEU A 90 -8.49 -9.95 -2.17
N ARG A 91 -7.39 -9.86 -1.43
CA ARG A 91 -6.92 -8.64 -0.77
C ARG A 91 -5.73 -8.09 -1.53
N LEU A 92 -5.92 -6.96 -2.20
CA LEU A 92 -4.93 -6.39 -3.11
C LEU A 92 -4.45 -5.03 -2.62
N GLY A 93 -3.12 -4.86 -2.53
CA GLY A 93 -2.45 -3.62 -2.20
C GLY A 93 -1.80 -2.98 -3.43
N ALA A 94 -2.03 -1.69 -3.65
CA ALA A 94 -1.37 -0.91 -4.70
C ALA A 94 -1.46 0.60 -4.41
N SER A 95 -0.82 1.42 -5.25
CA SER A 95 -1.08 2.87 -5.21
C SER A 95 -2.53 3.16 -5.57
N GLU A 96 -3.08 4.27 -5.06
CA GLU A 96 -4.45 4.68 -5.34
C GLU A 96 -4.74 4.79 -6.85
N LEU A 97 -3.79 5.33 -7.62
CA LEU A 97 -3.89 5.41 -9.08
C LEU A 97 -4.16 4.04 -9.70
N VAL A 98 -3.36 3.04 -9.34
CA VAL A 98 -3.50 1.67 -9.87
C VAL A 98 -4.84 1.08 -9.47
N LEU A 99 -5.22 1.20 -8.20
CA LEU A 99 -6.49 0.66 -7.69
C LEU A 99 -7.70 1.30 -8.39
N ARG A 100 -7.66 2.60 -8.65
CA ARG A 100 -8.75 3.34 -9.26
C ARG A 100 -8.90 3.10 -10.77
N LEU A 101 -7.79 3.07 -11.51
CA LEU A 101 -7.84 3.08 -12.97
C LEU A 101 -7.72 1.69 -13.61
N HIS A 102 -6.98 0.78 -12.99
CA HIS A 102 -6.62 -0.48 -13.64
C HIS A 102 -7.34 -1.70 -13.03
N ILE A 103 -7.51 -1.71 -11.71
CA ILE A 103 -8.08 -2.87 -11.02
C ILE A 103 -9.57 -3.11 -11.34
N PRO A 104 -10.42 -2.10 -11.60
CA PRO A 104 -11.83 -2.35 -11.95
C PRO A 104 -11.98 -3.28 -13.16
N THR A 105 -11.20 -3.08 -14.24
CA THR A 105 -11.24 -3.92 -15.43
C THR A 105 -10.80 -5.35 -15.13
N VAL A 106 -9.72 -5.52 -14.38
CA VAL A 106 -9.21 -6.84 -13.97
C VAL A 106 -10.24 -7.56 -13.10
N THR A 107 -10.83 -6.86 -12.14
CA THR A 107 -11.85 -7.42 -11.25
C THR A 107 -13.12 -7.86 -12.01
N GLN A 108 -13.56 -7.05 -12.98
CA GLN A 108 -14.72 -7.41 -13.80
C GLN A 108 -14.49 -8.73 -14.55
N ARG A 109 -13.29 -8.95 -15.07
CA ARG A 109 -12.93 -10.19 -15.75
C ARG A 109 -12.82 -11.38 -14.78
N LEU A 110 -12.25 -11.18 -13.60
CA LEU A 110 -12.19 -12.21 -12.57
C LEU A 110 -13.57 -12.65 -12.09
N ARG A 111 -14.53 -11.73 -12.00
CA ARG A 111 -15.92 -12.05 -11.59
C ARG A 111 -16.64 -12.99 -12.56
N SER A 112 -16.25 -13.05 -13.81
CA SER A 112 -16.80 -14.04 -14.76
C SER A 112 -16.48 -15.47 -14.33
N ARG A 113 -15.30 -15.69 -13.71
CA ARG A 113 -14.86 -16.99 -13.19
C ARG A 113 -15.18 -17.18 -11.71
N TYR A 114 -15.20 -16.10 -10.95
CA TYR A 114 -15.45 -16.04 -9.51
C TYR A 114 -16.63 -15.11 -9.20
N PRO A 115 -17.90 -15.54 -9.46
CA PRO A 115 -19.07 -14.65 -9.31
C PRO A 115 -19.27 -14.11 -7.89
N LYS A 116 -18.81 -14.87 -6.88
CA LYS A 116 -18.92 -14.49 -5.46
C LYS A 116 -17.63 -13.87 -4.91
N LEU A 117 -16.73 -13.41 -5.79
CA LEU A 117 -15.44 -12.80 -5.39
C LEU A 117 -15.66 -11.60 -4.47
N GLN A 118 -15.12 -11.70 -3.26
CA GLN A 118 -14.95 -10.59 -2.34
C GLN A 118 -13.61 -9.92 -2.65
N LEU A 119 -13.61 -8.60 -2.69
CA LEU A 119 -12.43 -7.82 -3.04
C LEU A 119 -12.17 -6.78 -1.95
N SER A 120 -10.99 -6.82 -1.37
CA SER A 120 -10.47 -5.80 -0.47
C SER A 120 -9.33 -5.07 -1.15
N LEU A 121 -9.45 -3.75 -1.31
CA LEU A 121 -8.47 -2.89 -1.97
C LEU A 121 -7.83 -1.96 -0.95
N THR A 122 -6.53 -2.07 -0.76
CA THR A 122 -5.78 -1.31 0.25
C THR A 122 -4.78 -0.39 -0.43
N PRO A 123 -5.03 0.93 -0.45
CA PRO A 123 -4.06 1.89 -0.96
C PRO A 123 -2.88 2.02 0.00
N GLY A 124 -1.68 2.20 -0.55
CA GLY A 124 -0.48 2.36 0.28
C GLY A 124 0.80 2.56 -0.52
N TYR A 125 1.92 2.54 0.20
CA TYR A 125 3.27 2.69 -0.32
C TYR A 125 4.09 1.42 -0.13
N GLN A 126 5.18 1.28 -0.87
CA GLN A 126 5.99 0.07 -0.95
C GLN A 126 6.38 -0.53 0.42
N ILE A 127 6.81 0.30 1.37
CA ILE A 127 7.23 -0.15 2.71
C ILE A 127 6.08 -0.83 3.48
N GLN A 128 4.87 -0.30 3.35
CA GLN A 128 3.67 -0.85 4.00
C GLN A 128 3.31 -2.23 3.42
N PHE A 129 3.41 -2.38 2.10
CA PHE A 129 3.05 -3.63 1.43
C PHE A 129 3.93 -4.81 1.84
N GLU A 130 5.22 -4.59 2.10
CA GLU A 130 6.11 -5.65 2.59
C GLU A 130 5.65 -6.19 3.95
N THR A 131 5.23 -5.31 4.83
CA THR A 131 4.67 -5.66 6.13
C THR A 131 3.33 -6.36 5.99
N TRP A 132 2.41 -5.79 5.22
CA TRP A 132 1.06 -6.32 5.03
C TRP A 132 1.04 -7.69 4.34
N LEU A 133 1.93 -7.94 3.39
CA LEU A 133 2.12 -9.26 2.79
C LEU A 133 2.63 -10.29 3.81
N ARG A 134 3.57 -9.90 4.68
CA ARG A 134 4.12 -10.78 5.72
C ARG A 134 3.07 -11.11 6.78
N GLU A 135 2.24 -10.15 7.15
CA GLU A 135 1.20 -10.27 8.16
C GLU A 135 -0.11 -10.85 7.58
N GLY A 136 -0.18 -11.09 6.28
CA GLY A 136 -1.38 -11.61 5.62
C GLY A 136 -2.54 -10.62 5.58
N VAL A 137 -2.29 -9.32 5.69
CA VAL A 137 -3.29 -8.25 5.53
C VAL A 137 -3.70 -8.14 4.06
N ILE A 138 -2.76 -8.32 3.15
CA ILE A 138 -2.99 -8.41 1.70
C ILE A 138 -2.38 -9.70 1.14
N ASP A 139 -2.97 -10.20 0.05
CA ASP A 139 -2.51 -11.41 -0.65
C ASP A 139 -1.56 -11.07 -1.79
N LEU A 140 -1.76 -9.93 -2.43
CA LEU A 140 -1.02 -9.47 -3.60
C LEU A 140 -0.75 -7.98 -3.51
N ALA A 141 0.48 -7.57 -3.82
CA ALA A 141 0.84 -6.16 -3.98
C ALA A 141 1.28 -5.86 -5.42
N ILE A 142 0.84 -4.73 -5.97
CA ILE A 142 1.34 -4.16 -7.24
C ILE A 142 2.27 -3.01 -6.89
N VAL A 143 3.55 -3.17 -7.14
CA VAL A 143 4.59 -2.28 -6.64
C VAL A 143 5.73 -2.07 -7.64
N PRO A 144 6.47 -0.95 -7.53
CA PRO A 144 7.79 -0.87 -8.16
C PRO A 144 8.70 -1.98 -7.61
N LEU A 145 9.35 -2.73 -8.50
CA LEU A 145 10.28 -3.78 -8.13
C LEU A 145 11.70 -3.23 -8.04
N GLU A 146 12.36 -3.52 -6.93
CA GLU A 146 13.79 -3.28 -6.76
C GLU A 146 14.56 -4.58 -6.96
N ALA A 147 15.85 -4.48 -7.31
CA ALA A 147 16.68 -5.62 -7.67
C ALA A 147 16.85 -6.69 -6.57
N LYS A 148 16.51 -6.38 -5.32
CA LYS A 148 16.59 -7.32 -4.20
C LYS A 148 15.27 -7.38 -3.44
N THR A 149 14.65 -8.55 -3.45
CA THR A 149 13.58 -8.90 -2.50
C THR A 149 14.18 -9.27 -1.16
N GLN A 150 13.67 -8.72 -0.08
CA GLN A 150 14.01 -9.17 1.27
C GLN A 150 13.02 -10.27 1.69
N GLY A 151 13.54 -11.43 2.15
CA GLY A 151 12.76 -12.48 2.77
C GLY A 151 12.14 -13.52 1.80
N ARG A 152 11.02 -14.15 2.25
CA ARG A 152 10.32 -15.25 1.54
C ARG A 152 9.27 -14.79 0.53
N GLN A 153 9.34 -13.56 0.06
CA GLN A 153 8.40 -13.04 -0.92
C GLN A 153 8.76 -13.49 -2.33
N SER A 154 7.75 -13.88 -3.09
CA SER A 154 7.84 -14.10 -4.53
C SER A 154 7.51 -12.82 -5.27
N GLN A 155 8.09 -12.63 -6.44
CA GLN A 155 7.79 -11.48 -7.30
C GLN A 155 7.70 -11.88 -8.76
N LEU A 156 6.99 -11.06 -9.54
CA LEU A 156 6.86 -11.20 -10.98
C LEU A 156 6.79 -9.80 -11.60
N ARG A 157 7.54 -9.57 -12.68
CA ARG A 157 7.51 -8.30 -13.41
C ARG A 157 6.30 -8.23 -14.32
N LEU A 158 5.65 -7.07 -14.37
CA LEU A 158 4.52 -6.83 -15.26
C LEU A 158 4.87 -5.90 -16.42
N VAL A 159 5.44 -4.73 -16.10
CA VAL A 159 5.71 -3.67 -17.08
C VAL A 159 7.00 -2.93 -16.75
N ARG A 160 7.63 -2.35 -17.78
CA ARG A 160 8.72 -1.38 -17.68
C ARG A 160 8.22 -0.01 -18.09
N VAL A 161 7.98 0.85 -17.13
CA VAL A 161 7.44 2.20 -17.37
C VAL A 161 8.56 3.22 -17.39
N PRO A 162 8.75 3.97 -18.50
CA PRO A 162 9.74 5.04 -18.56
C PRO A 162 9.45 6.15 -17.54
N LEU A 163 10.53 6.79 -17.06
CA LEU A 163 10.43 8.06 -16.36
C LEU A 163 10.29 9.21 -17.36
N VAL A 164 9.56 10.25 -16.97
CA VAL A 164 9.42 11.48 -17.73
C VAL A 164 9.68 12.70 -16.85
N LEU A 165 10.22 13.74 -17.44
CA LEU A 165 10.30 15.06 -16.83
C LEU A 165 9.07 15.87 -17.26
N LEU A 166 8.30 16.30 -16.28
CA LEU A 166 7.16 17.19 -16.50
C LEU A 166 7.63 18.64 -16.49
N VAL A 167 7.23 19.38 -17.50
CA VAL A 167 7.51 20.82 -17.60
C VAL A 167 6.21 21.57 -17.90
N PRO A 168 6.06 22.83 -17.44
CA PRO A 168 4.93 23.64 -17.84
C PRO A 168 4.85 23.74 -19.38
N LYS A 169 3.65 23.73 -19.92
CA LYS A 169 3.42 23.72 -21.39
C LYS A 169 4.15 24.84 -22.13
N LYS A 170 4.22 26.01 -21.52
CA LYS A 170 4.90 27.21 -22.08
C LYS A 170 6.41 27.24 -21.83
N SER A 171 6.96 26.21 -21.19
CA SER A 171 8.39 26.10 -20.91
C SER A 171 9.23 26.12 -22.20
N PRO A 172 10.41 26.75 -22.20
CA PRO A 172 11.31 26.81 -23.37
C PRO A 172 11.94 25.46 -23.71
N TRP A 173 12.06 24.55 -22.75
CA TRP A 173 12.75 23.27 -22.93
C TRP A 173 11.92 22.30 -23.79
N LYS A 174 12.51 21.83 -24.87
CA LYS A 174 11.91 20.83 -25.75
C LYS A 174 12.39 19.41 -25.45
N ARG A 175 13.55 19.26 -24.84
CA ARG A 175 14.15 17.98 -24.43
C ARG A 175 14.76 18.11 -23.03
N ALA A 176 14.69 17.05 -22.25
CA ALA A 176 15.31 17.01 -20.93
C ALA A 176 16.84 17.24 -21.00
N ALA A 177 17.49 16.75 -22.07
CA ALA A 177 18.92 16.94 -22.31
C ALA A 177 19.34 18.42 -22.35
N ASP A 178 18.44 19.35 -22.69
CA ASP A 178 18.77 20.77 -22.71
C ASP A 178 18.94 21.35 -21.29
N LEU A 179 18.27 20.76 -20.29
CA LEU A 179 18.47 21.13 -18.88
C LEU A 179 19.82 20.59 -18.36
N TRP A 180 20.24 19.40 -18.80
CA TRP A 180 21.48 18.76 -18.32
C TRP A 180 22.76 19.51 -18.73
N LYS A 181 22.66 20.41 -19.70
CA LYS A 181 23.77 21.33 -20.03
C LYS A 181 24.14 22.25 -18.86
N GLN A 182 23.17 22.51 -17.99
CA GLN A 182 23.38 23.21 -16.72
C GLN A 182 23.74 22.15 -15.66
N LYS A 183 25.00 22.10 -15.24
CA LYS A 183 25.45 21.12 -14.23
C LYS A 183 24.78 21.26 -12.87
N LYS A 184 24.25 22.46 -12.57
CA LYS A 184 23.50 22.76 -11.35
C LYS A 184 22.16 23.39 -11.71
N LEU A 185 21.07 22.72 -11.34
CA LEU A 185 19.70 23.19 -11.57
C LEU A 185 19.17 23.86 -10.30
N SER A 186 18.74 25.10 -10.42
CA SER A 186 18.17 25.91 -9.33
C SER A 186 16.65 25.97 -9.34
N LEU A 187 16.01 25.52 -10.43
CA LEU A 187 14.56 25.44 -10.51
C LEU A 187 14.05 24.37 -9.53
N PRO A 188 12.92 24.61 -8.84
CA PRO A 188 12.35 23.58 -7.98
C PRO A 188 12.00 22.31 -8.76
N LEU A 189 12.40 21.16 -8.23
CA LEU A 189 11.92 19.86 -8.67
C LEU A 189 10.79 19.40 -7.74
N ILE A 190 9.65 19.10 -8.30
CA ILE A 190 8.51 18.50 -7.60
C ILE A 190 8.61 17.00 -7.81
N ALA A 191 8.75 16.25 -6.74
CA ALA A 191 8.96 14.80 -6.76
C ALA A 191 8.19 14.11 -5.63
N LEU A 192 7.99 12.83 -5.76
CA LEU A 192 7.52 12.00 -4.64
C LEU A 192 8.56 12.01 -3.51
N PRO A 193 8.20 11.55 -2.30
CA PRO A 193 9.12 11.46 -1.17
C PRO A 193 10.48 10.84 -1.54
N PRO A 194 11.57 11.20 -0.86
CA PRO A 194 12.92 10.72 -1.18
C PRO A 194 13.07 9.20 -1.11
N ASP A 195 12.27 8.55 -0.29
CA ASP A 195 12.21 7.08 -0.13
C ASP A 195 11.36 6.38 -1.19
N SER A 196 10.69 7.12 -2.08
CA SER A 196 9.99 6.51 -3.20
C SER A 196 10.97 5.96 -4.24
N SER A 197 10.64 4.83 -4.83
CA SER A 197 11.47 4.19 -5.87
C SER A 197 11.63 5.08 -7.11
N VAL A 198 10.61 5.85 -7.47
CA VAL A 198 10.64 6.81 -8.59
C VAL A 198 11.71 7.88 -8.34
N THR A 199 11.64 8.53 -7.17
CA THR A 199 12.57 9.59 -6.79
C THR A 199 14.00 9.08 -6.67
N ARG A 200 14.20 7.93 -6.01
CA ARG A 200 15.52 7.30 -5.91
C ARG A 200 16.12 6.94 -7.27
N SER A 201 15.31 6.36 -8.15
CA SER A 201 15.76 5.99 -9.51
C SER A 201 16.16 7.22 -10.31
N PHE A 202 15.33 8.26 -10.30
CA PHE A 202 15.62 9.52 -10.97
C PHE A 202 16.93 10.14 -10.50
N PHE A 203 17.13 10.32 -9.19
CA PHE A 203 18.36 10.92 -8.66
C PHE A 203 19.59 10.03 -8.83
N ARG A 204 19.44 8.70 -8.83
CA ARG A 204 20.54 7.78 -9.17
C ARG A 204 21.05 8.04 -10.59
N ASP A 205 20.14 8.12 -11.55
CA ASP A 205 20.52 8.28 -12.95
C ASP A 205 20.96 9.73 -13.27
N LEU A 206 20.35 10.72 -12.61
CA LEU A 206 20.79 12.12 -12.70
C LEU A 206 22.25 12.30 -12.22
N ARG A 207 22.64 11.62 -11.12
CA ARG A 207 24.04 11.63 -10.64
C ARG A 207 25.01 11.02 -11.65
N ARG A 208 24.60 9.99 -12.42
CA ARG A 208 25.44 9.42 -13.50
C ARG A 208 25.71 10.43 -14.61
N LEU A 209 24.81 11.38 -14.84
CA LEU A 209 24.99 12.47 -15.78
C LEU A 209 25.83 13.63 -15.19
N GLY A 210 26.24 13.54 -13.93
CA GLY A 210 26.99 14.60 -13.25
C GLY A 210 26.16 15.85 -12.98
N VAL A 211 24.83 15.74 -12.92
CA VAL A 211 23.91 16.85 -12.69
C VAL A 211 23.42 16.82 -11.24
N THR A 212 23.41 17.99 -10.60
CA THR A 212 22.85 18.18 -9.26
C THR A 212 21.61 19.04 -9.31
N TRP A 213 20.58 18.66 -8.54
CA TRP A 213 19.37 19.45 -8.37
C TRP A 213 19.29 19.95 -6.93
N SER A 214 19.33 21.28 -6.76
CA SER A 214 19.52 21.90 -5.44
C SER A 214 18.23 22.16 -4.65
N GLN A 215 17.09 22.20 -5.33
CA GLN A 215 15.80 22.48 -4.70
C GLN A 215 14.79 21.41 -5.06
N THR A 216 14.22 20.74 -4.04
CA THR A 216 13.14 19.78 -4.22
C THR A 216 11.93 20.18 -3.38
N LYS A 217 10.72 20.02 -3.97
CA LYS A 217 9.43 20.10 -3.28
C LYS A 217 8.85 18.69 -3.27
N GLU A 218 8.42 18.25 -2.12
CA GLU A 218 7.85 16.91 -1.95
C GLU A 218 6.34 16.94 -2.22
N ALA A 219 5.86 15.99 -3.00
CA ALA A 219 4.45 15.78 -3.30
C ALA A 219 4.03 14.36 -2.91
N ALA A 220 2.83 14.22 -2.36
CA ALA A 220 2.35 12.93 -1.85
C ALA A 220 1.91 11.95 -2.96
N SER A 221 1.60 12.43 -4.17
CA SER A 221 1.16 11.56 -5.27
C SER A 221 1.67 12.06 -6.63
N MET A 222 1.62 11.19 -7.64
CA MET A 222 2.00 11.51 -9.02
C MET A 222 1.10 12.59 -9.63
N GLU A 223 -0.18 12.56 -9.33
CA GLU A 223 -1.16 13.56 -9.75
C GLU A 223 -0.86 14.92 -9.14
N MET A 224 -0.44 14.94 -7.88
CA MET A 224 -0.02 16.18 -7.20
C MET A 224 1.23 16.76 -7.86
N VAL A 225 2.23 15.95 -8.22
CA VAL A 225 3.39 16.40 -9.02
C VAL A 225 2.91 17.08 -10.29
N THR A 226 2.01 16.43 -11.04
CA THR A 226 1.47 16.95 -12.30
C THR A 226 0.75 18.28 -12.11
N SER A 227 -0.13 18.38 -11.12
CA SER A 227 -0.89 19.61 -10.83
C SER A 227 0.01 20.80 -10.47
N TYR A 228 1.02 20.57 -9.63
CA TYR A 228 1.95 21.65 -9.25
C TYR A 228 2.87 22.09 -10.42
N VAL A 229 3.23 21.18 -11.32
CA VAL A 229 3.93 21.56 -12.54
C VAL A 229 3.03 22.37 -13.46
N ALA A 230 1.76 22.02 -13.59
CA ALA A 230 0.79 22.75 -14.41
C ALA A 230 0.58 24.19 -13.95
N THR A 231 0.65 24.43 -12.64
CA THR A 231 0.59 25.79 -12.06
C THR A 231 1.90 26.57 -12.15
N GLY A 232 2.98 25.96 -12.65
CA GLY A 232 4.27 26.62 -12.84
C GLY A 232 5.17 26.64 -11.60
N GLU A 233 4.87 25.86 -10.58
CA GLU A 233 5.60 25.79 -9.30
C GLU A 233 6.99 25.14 -9.41
N GLY A 234 7.31 24.56 -10.56
CA GLY A 234 8.59 23.91 -10.83
C GLY A 234 8.52 22.94 -11.99
N LEU A 235 9.51 22.05 -12.05
CA LEU A 235 9.54 20.89 -12.94
C LEU A 235 9.20 19.65 -12.12
N GLY A 236 8.69 18.59 -12.76
CA GLY A 236 8.30 17.38 -12.04
C GLY A 236 8.95 16.13 -12.62
N VAL A 237 9.13 15.10 -11.79
CA VAL A 237 9.48 13.76 -12.27
C VAL A 237 8.31 12.82 -12.00
N ASN A 238 7.96 12.03 -13.04
CA ASN A 238 6.84 11.09 -12.96
C ASN A 238 7.10 9.85 -13.84
N LEU A 239 6.21 8.88 -13.76
CA LEU A 239 6.14 7.78 -14.71
C LEU A 239 5.35 8.21 -15.96
N ALA A 240 5.69 7.63 -17.12
CA ALA A 240 5.01 7.90 -18.40
C ALA A 240 3.61 7.26 -18.48
N ILE A 241 2.86 7.25 -17.38
CA ILE A 241 1.49 6.73 -17.32
C ILE A 241 0.54 7.85 -17.74
N ALA A 242 -0.19 7.66 -18.84
CA ALA A 242 -1.03 8.69 -19.45
C ALA A 242 -1.94 9.38 -18.45
N ASP A 243 -2.65 8.61 -17.61
CA ASP A 243 -3.58 9.14 -16.62
C ASP A 243 -2.89 9.94 -15.49
N ALA A 244 -1.65 9.60 -15.16
CA ALA A 244 -0.87 10.32 -14.13
C ALA A 244 -0.32 11.66 -14.62
N ILE A 245 -0.24 11.85 -15.95
CA ILE A 245 0.30 13.05 -16.60
C ILE A 245 -0.72 13.75 -17.49
N ALA A 246 -2.01 13.43 -17.34
CA ALA A 246 -3.10 13.97 -18.15
C ALA A 246 -3.50 15.38 -17.69
N ASP A 247 -2.66 16.38 -18.00
CA ASP A 247 -2.98 17.79 -17.74
C ASP A 247 -2.60 18.64 -18.96
N PRO A 248 -3.51 19.47 -19.50
CA PRO A 248 -3.23 20.32 -20.66
C PRO A 248 -2.19 21.42 -20.39
N GLY A 249 -1.90 21.72 -19.14
CA GLY A 249 -0.93 22.74 -18.70
C GLY A 249 0.52 22.28 -18.72
N ILE A 250 0.77 20.98 -18.97
CA ILE A 250 2.12 20.40 -18.96
C ILE A 250 2.53 19.81 -20.30
N ARG A 251 3.83 19.50 -20.38
CA ARG A 251 4.42 18.57 -21.36
C ARG A 251 5.31 17.59 -20.63
N ALA A 252 5.22 16.32 -21.03
CA ALA A 252 6.12 15.27 -20.58
C ALA A 252 7.31 15.17 -21.57
N LEU A 253 8.51 15.31 -21.05
CA LEU A 253 9.75 15.16 -21.82
C LEU A 253 10.35 13.79 -21.51
N PRO A 254 10.67 12.96 -22.52
CA PRO A 254 11.37 11.70 -22.30
C PRO A 254 12.70 11.94 -21.56
N LEU A 255 13.04 11.01 -20.68
CA LEU A 255 14.29 10.99 -19.95
C LEU A 255 15.24 9.95 -20.59
N ASP A 256 15.85 10.33 -21.72
CA ASP A 256 16.79 9.48 -22.44
C ASP A 256 18.00 9.11 -21.55
N GLY A 257 18.33 7.82 -21.49
CA GLY A 257 19.42 7.31 -20.67
C GLY A 257 19.07 7.04 -19.19
N PHE A 258 17.84 7.33 -18.77
CA PHE A 258 17.31 6.91 -17.47
C PHE A 258 16.72 5.50 -17.56
N ALA A 259 16.98 4.70 -16.53
CA ALA A 259 16.41 3.36 -16.47
C ALA A 259 14.89 3.41 -16.26
N PRO A 260 14.10 2.65 -17.02
CA PRO A 260 12.67 2.54 -16.77
C PRO A 260 12.42 1.87 -15.42
N MET A 261 11.28 2.19 -14.81
CA MET A 261 10.82 1.53 -13.58
C MET A 261 10.16 0.19 -13.91
N GLU A 262 10.64 -0.87 -13.30
CA GLU A 262 9.94 -2.16 -13.33
C GLU A 262 8.81 -2.15 -12.30
N ILE A 263 7.58 -2.26 -12.76
CA ILE A 263 6.39 -2.46 -11.91
C ILE A 263 6.00 -3.92 -12.01
N GLY A 264 5.70 -4.51 -10.87
CA GLY A 264 5.35 -5.92 -10.83
C GLY A 264 4.52 -6.29 -9.61
N LEU A 265 4.42 -7.57 -9.42
CA LEU A 265 3.61 -8.22 -8.39
C LEU A 265 4.51 -8.79 -7.31
N ARG A 266 4.05 -8.69 -6.06
CA ARG A 266 4.65 -9.40 -4.92
C ARG A 266 3.58 -10.13 -4.13
N TRP A 267 3.89 -11.32 -3.65
CA TRP A 267 3.04 -12.15 -2.80
C TRP A 267 3.89 -13.00 -1.86
N THR A 268 3.24 -13.61 -0.88
CA THR A 268 3.88 -14.52 0.09
C THR A 268 3.23 -15.88 0.03
N GLY A 269 4.04 -16.95 0.17
CA GLY A 269 3.55 -18.32 0.17
C GLY A 269 3.25 -18.90 -1.22
N GLU A 270 2.40 -19.92 -1.25
CA GLU A 270 2.02 -20.61 -2.49
C GLU A 270 0.88 -19.90 -3.21
N LEU A 271 0.86 -20.05 -4.53
CA LEU A 271 -0.20 -19.47 -5.35
C LEU A 271 -1.49 -20.30 -5.23
N THR A 272 -2.51 -19.74 -4.59
CA THR A 272 -3.87 -20.28 -4.67
C THR A 272 -4.40 -20.18 -6.10
N PRO A 273 -5.42 -20.97 -6.49
CA PRO A 273 -6.04 -20.86 -7.81
C PRO A 273 -6.50 -19.43 -8.14
N LEU A 274 -7.15 -18.74 -7.20
CA LEU A 274 -7.60 -17.36 -7.36
C LEU A 274 -6.41 -16.41 -7.57
N LEU A 275 -5.36 -16.54 -6.76
CA LEU A 275 -4.19 -15.67 -6.87
C LEU A 275 -3.45 -15.89 -8.20
N ARG A 276 -3.33 -17.13 -8.64
CA ARG A 276 -2.77 -17.49 -9.96
C ARG A 276 -3.58 -16.86 -11.09
N ASP A 277 -4.89 -17.00 -11.07
CA ASP A 277 -5.77 -16.42 -12.10
C ASP A 277 -5.71 -14.90 -12.08
N THR A 278 -5.62 -14.28 -10.90
CA THR A 278 -5.46 -12.83 -10.75
C THR A 278 -4.15 -12.35 -11.39
N ILE A 279 -3.04 -13.05 -11.17
CA ILE A 279 -1.74 -12.70 -11.75
C ILE A 279 -1.80 -12.83 -13.28
N LEU A 280 -2.37 -13.91 -13.80
CA LEU A 280 -2.54 -14.11 -15.25
C LEU A 280 -3.40 -13.02 -15.90
N GLU A 281 -4.46 -12.60 -15.21
CA GLU A 281 -5.33 -11.54 -15.72
C GLU A 281 -4.64 -10.17 -15.68
N LEU A 282 -3.83 -9.89 -14.65
CA LEU A 282 -3.00 -8.69 -14.58
C LEU A 282 -1.95 -8.65 -15.70
N GLN A 283 -1.30 -9.78 -15.99
CA GLN A 283 -0.38 -9.88 -17.12
C GLN A 283 -1.09 -9.67 -18.47
N ARG A 284 -2.27 -10.26 -18.63
CA ARG A 284 -3.10 -10.05 -19.83
C ARG A 284 -3.46 -8.59 -19.99
N TYR A 285 -3.97 -7.98 -18.92
CA TYR A 285 -4.32 -6.56 -18.90
C TYR A 285 -3.12 -5.68 -19.25
N ALA A 286 -1.94 -5.95 -18.70
CA ALA A 286 -0.72 -5.20 -18.99
C ALA A 286 -0.34 -5.29 -20.47
N ARG A 287 -0.41 -6.50 -21.10
CA ARG A 287 -0.15 -6.68 -22.53
C ARG A 287 -1.13 -5.93 -23.42
N GLU A 288 -2.39 -5.89 -23.04
CA GLU A 288 -3.43 -5.19 -23.80
C GLU A 288 -3.32 -3.67 -23.68
N THR A 289 -2.96 -3.18 -22.50
CA THR A 289 -2.93 -1.73 -22.20
C THR A 289 -1.61 -1.08 -22.58
N TRP A 290 -0.49 -1.79 -22.36
CA TRP A 290 0.87 -1.29 -22.62
C TRP A 290 1.74 -2.33 -23.34
N PRO A 291 1.42 -2.69 -24.56
CA PRO A 291 2.12 -3.76 -25.29
C PRO A 291 3.63 -3.52 -25.42
N GLU A 292 4.06 -2.26 -25.56
CA GLU A 292 5.48 -1.89 -25.66
C GLU A 292 6.24 -1.95 -24.34
N TRP A 293 5.56 -1.97 -23.21
CA TRP A 293 6.15 -1.99 -21.87
C TRP A 293 5.93 -3.30 -21.12
N ALA A 294 5.01 -4.12 -21.60
CA ALA A 294 4.66 -5.38 -20.96
C ALA A 294 5.85 -6.35 -20.93
N ILE A 295 6.00 -7.05 -19.82
CA ILE A 295 7.02 -8.08 -19.64
C ILE A 295 6.32 -9.43 -19.60
N ASP A 296 6.75 -10.34 -20.47
CA ASP A 296 6.23 -11.70 -20.49
C ASP A 296 7.10 -12.61 -19.60
N GLU A 297 6.80 -12.60 -18.32
CA GLU A 297 7.49 -13.41 -17.32
C GLU A 297 6.60 -14.59 -16.92
N PRO A 298 7.08 -15.84 -17.05
CA PRO A 298 6.28 -17.01 -16.71
C PRO A 298 6.02 -17.05 -15.19
N LEU A 299 4.84 -17.54 -14.82
CA LEU A 299 4.53 -17.81 -13.43
C LEU A 299 5.47 -18.89 -12.87
N PRO A 300 5.93 -18.75 -11.63
CA PRO A 300 6.73 -19.78 -10.98
C PRO A 300 5.92 -21.09 -10.91
N GLU A 301 6.58 -22.20 -11.22
CA GLU A 301 5.97 -23.52 -11.03
C GLU A 301 5.68 -23.78 -9.55
N PRO A 302 4.59 -24.48 -9.23
CA PRO A 302 4.31 -24.88 -7.87
C PRO A 302 5.48 -25.75 -7.36
N LYS A 303 6.04 -25.41 -6.21
CA LYS A 303 7.06 -26.23 -5.57
C LYS A 303 6.49 -27.62 -5.36
N LYS A 304 7.12 -28.67 -5.92
CA LYS A 304 6.76 -30.06 -5.65
C LYS A 304 6.81 -30.26 -4.14
N PRO A 305 5.78 -30.89 -3.53
CA PRO A 305 5.79 -31.16 -2.12
C PRO A 305 7.06 -31.94 -1.78
N GLY A 306 7.91 -31.35 -0.93
CA GLY A 306 9.13 -31.99 -0.49
C GLY A 306 8.81 -33.35 0.10
N ARG A 307 9.40 -34.43 -0.46
CA ARG A 307 9.35 -35.74 0.18
C ARG A 307 9.80 -35.57 1.62
N ARG A 308 8.87 -35.69 2.58
CA ARG A 308 9.23 -35.89 3.97
C ARG A 308 10.16 -37.09 4.03
N LYS A 309 11.42 -36.86 4.38
CA LYS A 309 12.31 -37.97 4.75
C LYS A 309 11.67 -38.60 5.98
N ALA A 310 11.32 -39.88 5.81
CA ALA A 310 10.87 -40.74 6.87
C ALA A 310 12.01 -40.97 7.90
#